data_a24f19485a1065ea20cf52a11314370f
#
_entry.id   a24f19485a1065ea20cf52a11314370f
#
_cell.length_a   1.000
_cell.length_b   1.000
_cell.length_c   1.000
_cell.angle_alpha   90.00
_cell.angle_beta   90.00
_cell.angle_gamma   90.00
#
_symmetry.space_group_name_H-M   'P 1'
#
loop_
_entity.id
_entity.type
_entity.pdbx_description
1 polymer ?
#
loop_
_entity_poly.entity_id
_entity_poly.type
_entity_poly.pdbx_seq_one_letter_code
_entity_poly.pdbx_strand_id
1 'polypeptide(L)'
;MNKRQTQKQFTRDKIIAAAKMVFIEKGIINTATSKIAEMAGVAHGTLFLHFPNKDSLVIELLDVELAKFDENIKQVILGTDDIKNILEQYLNVIQAEEGFFSTLARELPHYKDELRRKILFRESFIREHFHQVIEKGIEQNRYAKINIPCALTFLFGTINYYLSLKKSFVQEGSIINKFHDQIIDIFMKIIQK
;
A
#
# COMPACT_ATOMS: atom_id res chain seq x y z
N MET A 1 15.31 6.23 28.35
CA MET A 1 14.40 7.21 27.71
C MET A 1 13.67 7.99 28.80
N ASN A 2 13.57 9.33 28.71
CA ASN A 2 12.94 10.16 29.73
C ASN A 2 11.41 9.99 29.65
N LYS A 3 10.70 9.87 30.79
CA LYS A 3 9.23 9.69 30.91
C LYS A 3 8.43 10.66 30.01
N ARG A 4 8.92 11.91 29.87
CA ARG A 4 8.31 12.94 29.01
C ARG A 4 8.44 12.62 27.52
N GLN A 5 9.56 12.04 27.08
CA GLN A 5 9.77 11.61 25.69
C GLN A 5 8.90 10.42 25.35
N THR A 6 8.78 9.44 26.26
CA THR A 6 7.89 8.29 26.10
C THR A 6 6.43 8.73 25.95
N GLN A 7 5.97 9.65 26.80
CA GLN A 7 4.61 10.19 26.70
C GLN A 7 4.35 10.95 25.40
N LYS A 8 5.35 11.73 24.94
CA LYS A 8 5.26 12.45 23.67
C LYS A 8 5.13 11.49 22.49
N GLN A 9 5.96 10.42 22.48
CA GLN A 9 5.90 9.38 21.43
C GLN A 9 4.56 8.65 21.46
N PHE A 10 4.10 8.21 22.62
CA PHE A 10 2.80 7.55 22.79
C PHE A 10 1.64 8.39 22.22
N THR A 11 1.62 9.70 22.50
CA THR A 11 0.59 10.60 21.95
C THR A 11 0.70 10.72 20.43
N ARG A 12 1.92 10.79 19.89
CA ARG A 12 2.18 10.82 18.44
C ARG A 12 1.65 9.57 17.75
N ASP A 13 1.93 8.40 18.29
CA ASP A 13 1.48 7.11 17.76
C ASP A 13 -0.05 6.97 17.78
N LYS A 14 -0.71 7.47 18.85
CA LYS A 14 -2.17 7.56 18.92
C LYS A 14 -2.77 8.43 17.80
N ILE A 15 -2.16 9.57 17.51
CA ILE A 15 -2.62 10.46 16.43
C ILE A 15 -2.45 9.78 15.07
N ILE A 16 -1.32 9.11 14.81
CA ILE A 16 -1.08 8.37 13.57
C ILE A 16 -2.09 7.24 13.39
N ALA A 17 -2.34 6.45 14.44
CA ALA A 17 -3.32 5.36 14.39
C ALA A 17 -4.75 5.88 14.11
N ALA A 18 -5.16 6.95 14.79
CA ALA A 18 -6.44 7.60 14.56
C ALA A 18 -6.54 8.16 13.13
N ALA A 19 -5.48 8.80 12.63
CA ALA A 19 -5.42 9.31 11.27
C ALA A 19 -5.63 8.19 10.25
N LYS A 20 -4.96 7.03 10.40
CA LYS A 20 -5.15 5.86 9.53
C LYS A 20 -6.62 5.45 9.46
N MET A 21 -7.27 5.30 10.61
CA MET A 21 -8.68 4.90 10.67
C MET A 21 -9.61 5.89 9.97
N VAL A 22 -9.46 7.19 10.25
CA VAL A 22 -10.30 8.23 9.64
C VAL A 22 -10.04 8.34 8.14
N PHE A 23 -8.80 8.18 7.69
CA PHE A 23 -8.45 8.24 6.28
C PHE A 23 -9.00 7.04 5.49
N ILE A 24 -9.02 5.85 6.07
CA ILE A 24 -9.65 4.67 5.47
C ILE A 24 -11.16 4.90 5.28
N GLU A 25 -11.82 5.48 6.28
CA GLU A 25 -13.26 5.74 6.25
C GLU A 25 -13.63 6.87 5.27
N LYS A 26 -12.95 8.03 5.36
CA LYS A 26 -13.35 9.29 4.71
C LYS A 26 -12.47 9.74 3.57
N GLY A 27 -11.31 9.11 3.40
CA GLY A 27 -10.24 9.57 2.51
C GLY A 27 -9.32 10.58 3.19
N ILE A 28 -8.11 10.71 2.65
CA ILE A 28 -7.10 11.65 3.13
C ILE A 28 -7.51 13.08 2.79
N ILE A 29 -7.93 13.31 1.54
CA ILE A 29 -8.19 14.66 1.02
C ILE A 29 -9.29 15.37 1.81
N ASN A 30 -10.40 14.68 2.05
CA ASN A 30 -11.60 15.27 2.67
C ASN A 30 -11.61 15.22 4.19
N THR A 31 -10.58 14.67 4.84
CA THR A 31 -10.53 14.56 6.29
C THR A 31 -10.04 15.86 6.93
N ALA A 32 -10.84 16.39 7.89
CA ALA A 32 -10.43 17.50 8.75
C ALA A 32 -9.56 16.99 9.91
N THR A 33 -8.50 17.73 10.27
CA THR A 33 -7.62 17.39 11.41
C THR A 33 -8.32 17.38 12.76
N SER A 34 -9.40 18.15 12.91
CA SER A 34 -10.25 18.12 14.12
C SER A 34 -10.88 16.75 14.35
N LYS A 35 -11.29 16.04 13.26
CA LYS A 35 -11.85 14.69 13.37
C LYS A 35 -10.80 13.67 13.79
N ILE A 36 -9.57 13.85 13.34
CA ILE A 36 -8.44 13.00 13.76
C ILE A 36 -8.13 13.24 15.26
N ALA A 37 -8.09 14.48 15.70
CA ALA A 37 -7.86 14.82 17.11
C ALA A 37 -8.95 14.22 18.02
N GLU A 38 -10.23 14.34 17.62
CA GLU A 38 -11.37 13.72 18.31
C GLU A 38 -11.19 12.19 18.43
N MET A 39 -10.90 11.51 17.31
CA MET A 39 -10.67 10.07 17.29
C MET A 39 -9.46 9.64 18.13
N ALA A 40 -8.39 10.44 18.14
CA ALA A 40 -7.20 10.20 18.96
C ALA A 40 -7.42 10.52 20.45
N GLY A 41 -8.54 11.15 20.85
CA GLY A 41 -8.80 11.57 22.21
C GLY A 41 -7.81 12.63 22.71
N VAL A 42 -7.44 13.58 21.84
CA VAL A 42 -6.53 14.69 22.16
C VAL A 42 -7.17 16.04 21.79
N ALA A 43 -6.75 17.11 22.45
CA ALA A 43 -7.14 18.46 22.05
C ALA A 43 -6.59 18.77 20.64
N HIS A 44 -7.35 19.53 19.81
CA HIS A 44 -6.93 19.89 18.45
C HIS A 44 -5.56 20.62 18.43
N GLY A 45 -5.31 21.51 19.41
CA GLY A 45 -4.00 22.14 19.58
C GLY A 45 -2.87 21.15 19.86
N THR A 46 -3.16 20.05 20.59
CA THR A 46 -2.18 19.01 20.86
C THR A 46 -1.77 18.28 19.56
N LEU A 47 -2.70 18.06 18.64
CA LEU A 47 -2.37 17.50 17.32
C LEU A 47 -1.34 18.39 16.59
N PHE A 48 -1.56 19.73 16.59
CA PHE A 48 -0.63 20.66 15.92
C PHE A 48 0.72 20.81 16.63
N LEU A 49 0.82 20.49 17.92
CA LEU A 49 2.12 20.39 18.61
C LEU A 49 2.96 19.20 18.11
N HIS A 50 2.31 18.15 17.60
CA HIS A 50 2.97 16.97 17.04
C HIS A 50 3.16 17.04 15.52
N PHE A 51 2.20 17.62 14.82
CA PHE A 51 2.14 17.70 13.35
C PHE A 51 1.75 19.13 12.94
N PRO A 52 2.70 19.96 12.47
CA PRO A 52 2.44 21.36 12.15
C PRO A 52 1.30 21.60 11.16
N ASN A 53 1.02 20.62 10.31
CA ASN A 53 -0.05 20.63 9.31
C ASN A 53 -0.48 19.20 8.97
N LYS A 54 -1.57 19.08 8.20
CA LYS A 54 -2.10 17.78 7.74
C LYS A 54 -1.10 17.03 6.86
N ASP A 55 -0.37 17.73 5.99
CA ASP A 55 0.59 17.09 5.07
C ASP A 55 1.71 16.38 5.86
N SER A 56 2.24 17.00 6.93
CA SER A 56 3.25 16.38 7.80
C SER A 56 2.74 15.12 8.50
N LEU A 57 1.46 15.10 8.90
CA LEU A 57 0.83 13.92 9.48
C LEU A 57 0.67 12.81 8.42
N VAL A 58 0.22 13.17 7.21
CA VAL A 58 0.05 12.22 6.11
C VAL A 58 1.40 11.60 5.70
N ILE A 59 2.45 12.43 5.56
CA ILE A 59 3.79 11.96 5.20
C ILE A 59 4.29 10.95 6.22
N GLU A 60 4.17 11.25 7.51
CA GLU A 60 4.64 10.33 8.55
C GLU A 60 3.79 9.05 8.64
N LEU A 61 2.47 9.15 8.51
CA LEU A 61 1.63 7.97 8.41
C LEU A 61 2.06 7.07 7.25
N LEU A 62 2.32 7.65 6.08
CA LEU A 62 2.81 6.89 4.93
C LEU A 62 4.16 6.25 5.19
N ASP A 63 5.10 6.98 5.84
CA ASP A 63 6.40 6.41 6.20
C ASP A 63 6.26 5.19 7.09
N VAL A 64 5.39 5.27 8.11
CA VAL A 64 5.14 4.16 9.04
C VAL A 64 4.48 2.97 8.34
N GLU A 65 3.41 3.21 7.58
CA GLU A 65 2.64 2.12 6.96
C GLU A 65 3.37 1.49 5.78
N LEU A 66 4.06 2.29 4.96
CA LEU A 66 4.86 1.76 3.86
C LEU A 66 6.12 1.03 4.35
N ALA A 67 6.71 1.44 5.47
CA ALA A 67 7.82 0.69 6.07
C ALA A 67 7.38 -0.69 6.57
N LYS A 68 6.19 -0.80 7.19
CA LYS A 68 5.60 -2.09 7.57
C LYS A 68 5.33 -2.97 6.34
N PHE A 69 4.79 -2.37 5.30
CA PHE A 69 4.53 -3.06 4.03
C PHE A 69 5.82 -3.59 3.42
N ASP A 70 6.88 -2.76 3.34
CA ASP A 70 8.19 -3.16 2.82
C ASP A 70 8.78 -4.34 3.61
N GLU A 71 8.65 -4.34 4.93
CA GLU A 71 9.16 -5.44 5.77
C GLU A 71 8.38 -6.74 5.49
N ASN A 72 7.06 -6.68 5.39
CA ASN A 72 6.24 -7.83 5.03
C ASN A 72 6.60 -8.36 3.63
N ILE A 73 6.80 -7.47 2.65
CA ILE A 73 7.18 -7.86 1.29
C ILE A 73 8.59 -8.45 1.23
N LYS A 74 9.55 -7.94 2.00
CA LYS A 74 10.89 -8.55 2.08
C LYS A 74 10.85 -10.01 2.52
N GLN A 75 10.02 -10.34 3.52
CA GLN A 75 9.85 -11.72 3.97
C GLN A 75 9.32 -12.62 2.84
N VAL A 76 8.39 -12.12 2.04
CA VAL A 76 7.84 -12.82 0.88
C VAL A 76 8.91 -13.07 -0.19
N ILE A 77 9.66 -12.01 -0.53
CA ILE A 77 10.64 -11.98 -1.60
C ILE A 77 11.84 -12.91 -1.32
N LEU A 78 12.33 -12.93 -0.07
CA LEU A 78 13.50 -13.73 0.31
C LEU A 78 13.21 -15.23 0.38
N GLY A 79 11.94 -15.65 0.35
CA GLY A 79 11.53 -17.03 0.57
C GLY A 79 11.44 -17.89 -0.68
N THR A 80 11.36 -17.32 -1.89
CA THR A 80 11.09 -18.12 -3.10
C THR A 80 11.43 -17.39 -4.40
N ASP A 81 11.82 -18.17 -5.43
CA ASP A 81 11.97 -17.72 -6.82
C ASP A 81 10.73 -18.09 -7.68
N ASP A 82 9.65 -18.56 -7.05
CA ASP A 82 8.40 -18.87 -7.75
C ASP A 82 7.51 -17.62 -7.82
N ILE A 83 7.34 -17.10 -9.02
CA ILE A 83 6.57 -15.87 -9.26
C ILE A 83 5.10 -16.01 -8.85
N LYS A 84 4.52 -17.21 -8.95
CA LYS A 84 3.14 -17.47 -8.53
C LYS A 84 3.02 -17.29 -7.00
N ASN A 85 3.93 -17.90 -6.26
CA ASN A 85 3.98 -17.79 -4.80
C ASN A 85 4.23 -16.35 -4.36
N ILE A 86 5.16 -15.64 -5.01
CA ILE A 86 5.42 -14.21 -4.74
C ILE A 86 4.15 -13.39 -4.95
N LEU A 87 3.42 -13.61 -6.04
CA LEU A 87 2.18 -12.90 -6.35
C LEU A 87 1.08 -13.20 -5.32
N GLU A 88 0.88 -14.47 -4.95
CA GLU A 88 -0.08 -14.88 -3.91
C GLU A 88 0.20 -14.17 -2.58
N GLN A 89 1.45 -14.19 -2.14
CA GLN A 89 1.85 -13.53 -0.90
C GLN A 89 1.73 -11.99 -0.99
N TYR A 90 2.09 -11.41 -2.13
CA TYR A 90 1.90 -9.97 -2.36
C TYR A 90 0.42 -9.57 -2.23
N LEU A 91 -0.48 -10.32 -2.86
CA LEU A 91 -1.92 -10.07 -2.76
C LEU A 91 -2.42 -10.23 -1.33
N ASN A 92 -1.92 -11.20 -0.56
CA ASN A 92 -2.26 -11.37 0.85
C ASN A 92 -1.83 -10.16 1.70
N VAL A 93 -0.63 -9.62 1.46
CA VAL A 93 -0.15 -8.41 2.16
C VAL A 93 -1.01 -7.19 1.81
N ILE A 94 -1.38 -7.02 0.54
CA ILE A 94 -2.30 -5.95 0.11
C ILE A 94 -3.67 -6.12 0.74
N GLN A 95 -4.19 -7.35 0.79
CA GLN A 95 -5.51 -7.65 1.38
C GLN A 95 -5.58 -7.31 2.87
N ALA A 96 -4.53 -7.60 3.63
CA ALA A 96 -4.46 -7.31 5.05
C ALA A 96 -4.64 -5.82 5.37
N GLU A 97 -4.21 -4.94 4.46
CA GLU A 97 -4.28 -3.48 4.59
C GLU A 97 -5.12 -2.83 3.47
N GLU A 98 -6.07 -3.59 2.91
CA GLU A 98 -6.81 -3.23 1.71
C GLU A 98 -7.51 -1.86 1.81
N GLY A 99 -8.06 -1.53 2.97
CA GLY A 99 -8.72 -0.23 3.19
C GLY A 99 -7.76 0.95 3.00
N PHE A 100 -6.53 0.82 3.49
CA PHE A 100 -5.49 1.81 3.33
C PHE A 100 -5.02 1.91 1.87
N PHE A 101 -4.69 0.80 1.22
CA PHE A 101 -4.27 0.78 -0.18
C PHE A 101 -5.38 1.24 -1.14
N SER A 102 -6.65 0.91 -0.87
CA SER A 102 -7.78 1.42 -1.65
C SER A 102 -7.92 2.95 -1.55
N THR A 103 -7.66 3.51 -0.37
CA THR A 103 -7.66 4.96 -0.20
C THR A 103 -6.53 5.61 -0.98
N LEU A 104 -5.32 5.05 -0.90
CA LEU A 104 -4.17 5.55 -1.66
C LEU A 104 -4.40 5.46 -3.18
N ALA A 105 -4.85 4.32 -3.69
CA ALA A 105 -5.08 4.11 -5.12
C ALA A 105 -6.15 5.06 -5.68
N ARG A 106 -7.26 5.24 -4.94
CA ARG A 106 -8.34 6.15 -5.33
C ARG A 106 -7.91 7.62 -5.38
N GLU A 107 -7.09 8.05 -4.43
CA GLU A 107 -6.75 9.47 -4.27
C GLU A 107 -5.39 9.85 -4.87
N LEU A 108 -4.60 8.89 -5.34
CA LEU A 108 -3.25 9.10 -5.90
C LEU A 108 -3.19 10.22 -6.95
N PRO A 109 -4.14 10.34 -7.91
CA PRO A 109 -4.11 11.40 -8.91
C PRO A 109 -4.24 12.82 -8.33
N HIS A 110 -4.79 12.93 -7.12
CA HIS A 110 -5.08 14.21 -6.47
C HIS A 110 -4.05 14.62 -5.41
N TYR A 111 -3.06 13.76 -5.15
CA TYR A 111 -2.00 14.10 -4.19
C TYR A 111 -0.99 15.08 -4.79
N LYS A 112 -0.40 15.90 -3.91
CA LYS A 112 0.76 16.75 -4.27
C LYS A 112 1.91 15.88 -4.78
N ASP A 113 2.73 16.44 -5.64
CA ASP A 113 3.82 15.72 -6.33
C ASP A 113 4.78 14.99 -5.38
N GLU A 114 5.10 15.60 -4.24
CA GLU A 114 5.98 14.99 -3.25
C GLU A 114 5.41 13.68 -2.72
N LEU A 115 4.14 13.70 -2.32
CA LEU A 115 3.45 12.54 -1.76
C LEU A 115 3.28 11.44 -2.82
N ARG A 116 2.86 11.84 -4.03
CA ARG A 116 2.70 10.93 -5.16
C ARG A 116 4.02 10.25 -5.52
N ARG A 117 5.13 11.01 -5.63
CA ARG A 117 6.46 10.43 -5.90
C ARG A 117 6.88 9.43 -4.82
N LYS A 118 6.61 9.70 -3.55
CA LYS A 118 6.94 8.80 -2.44
C LYS A 118 6.23 7.45 -2.58
N ILE A 119 4.94 7.46 -2.91
CA ILE A 119 4.15 6.23 -3.11
C ILE A 119 4.67 5.46 -4.33
N LEU A 120 4.84 6.13 -5.46
CA LEU A 120 5.30 5.50 -6.71
C LEU A 120 6.74 4.97 -6.60
N PHE A 121 7.61 5.65 -5.86
CA PHE A 121 8.97 5.19 -5.62
C PHE A 121 8.99 3.85 -4.85
N ARG A 122 8.11 3.68 -3.85
CA ARG A 122 7.99 2.41 -3.14
C ARG A 122 7.47 1.29 -4.04
N GLU A 123 6.49 1.57 -4.88
CA GLU A 123 5.99 0.59 -5.85
C GLU A 123 7.08 0.14 -6.82
N SER A 124 8.02 1.02 -7.21
CA SER A 124 9.10 0.68 -8.15
C SER A 124 10.03 -0.42 -7.64
N PHE A 125 10.30 -0.51 -6.33
CA PHE A 125 11.11 -1.60 -5.76
C PHE A 125 10.47 -2.97 -5.90
N ILE A 126 9.15 -3.02 -5.69
CA ILE A 126 8.39 -4.27 -5.82
C ILE A 126 8.37 -4.70 -7.28
N ARG A 127 8.11 -3.77 -8.20
CA ARG A 127 8.14 -4.02 -9.65
C ARG A 127 9.50 -4.53 -10.10
N GLU A 128 10.59 -3.96 -9.60
CA GLU A 128 11.96 -4.38 -9.92
C GLU A 128 12.20 -5.82 -9.47
N HIS A 129 11.74 -6.19 -8.28
CA HIS A 129 11.89 -7.56 -7.83
C HIS A 129 11.11 -8.57 -8.69
N PHE A 130 9.84 -8.26 -9.02
CA PHE A 130 9.05 -9.09 -9.95
C PHE A 130 9.75 -9.20 -11.31
N HIS A 131 10.34 -8.10 -11.81
CA HIS A 131 11.12 -8.10 -13.06
C HIS A 131 12.26 -9.12 -13.00
N GLN A 132 13.10 -9.05 -11.97
CA GLN A 132 14.27 -9.94 -11.81
C GLN A 132 13.88 -11.43 -11.73
N VAL A 133 12.81 -11.76 -11.02
CA VAL A 133 12.33 -13.14 -10.91
C VAL A 133 11.80 -13.65 -12.25
N ILE A 134 11.07 -12.83 -13.00
CA ILE A 134 10.55 -13.20 -14.31
C ILE A 134 11.70 -13.35 -15.32
N GLU A 135 12.64 -12.40 -15.34
CA GLU A 135 13.82 -12.41 -16.22
C GLU A 135 14.65 -13.69 -16.02
N LYS A 136 14.97 -14.01 -14.75
CA LYS A 136 15.65 -15.28 -14.39
C LYS A 136 14.84 -16.51 -14.85
N GLY A 137 13.51 -16.46 -14.73
CA GLY A 137 12.65 -17.55 -15.21
C GLY A 137 12.65 -17.70 -16.73
N ILE A 138 12.75 -16.60 -17.49
CA ILE A 138 12.92 -16.61 -18.95
C ILE A 138 14.27 -17.20 -19.34
N GLU A 139 15.36 -16.79 -18.69
CA GLU A 139 16.71 -17.33 -18.90
C GLU A 139 16.77 -18.84 -18.64
N GLN A 140 16.06 -19.31 -17.63
CA GLN A 140 15.94 -20.73 -17.28
C GLN A 140 14.90 -21.50 -18.11
N ASN A 141 14.32 -20.89 -19.14
CA ASN A 141 13.27 -21.49 -19.97
C ASN A 141 11.98 -21.89 -19.23
N ARG A 142 11.73 -21.35 -18.03
CA ARG A 142 10.48 -21.56 -17.25
C ARG A 142 9.32 -20.71 -17.78
N TYR A 143 9.61 -19.51 -18.27
CA TYR A 143 8.61 -18.55 -18.77
C TYR A 143 8.83 -18.21 -20.23
N ALA A 144 7.77 -17.70 -20.89
CA ALA A 144 7.82 -17.19 -22.25
C ALA A 144 8.67 -15.91 -22.34
N LYS A 145 9.29 -15.68 -23.49
CA LYS A 145 9.97 -14.42 -23.77
C LYS A 145 8.93 -13.33 -24.03
N ILE A 146 8.73 -12.43 -23.05
CA ILE A 146 7.73 -11.37 -23.05
C ILE A 146 8.35 -10.01 -22.82
N ASN A 147 7.56 -8.94 -23.02
CA ASN A 147 7.90 -7.60 -22.53
C ASN A 147 7.54 -7.50 -21.05
N ILE A 148 8.52 -7.74 -20.15
CA ILE A 148 8.30 -7.77 -18.69
C ILE A 148 7.72 -6.45 -18.17
N PRO A 149 8.25 -5.25 -18.50
CA PRO A 149 7.66 -3.98 -18.07
C PRO A 149 6.18 -3.83 -18.41
N CYS A 150 5.79 -4.28 -19.61
CA CYS A 150 4.39 -4.25 -20.05
C CYS A 150 3.52 -5.21 -19.22
N ALA A 151 3.97 -6.46 -19.03
CA ALA A 151 3.27 -7.46 -18.22
C ALA A 151 3.07 -6.99 -16.76
N LEU A 152 4.11 -6.39 -16.16
CA LEU A 152 4.01 -5.80 -14.81
C LEU A 152 3.07 -4.59 -14.77
N THR A 153 3.01 -3.81 -15.83
CA THR A 153 2.06 -2.68 -15.91
C THR A 153 0.62 -3.18 -15.94
N PHE A 154 0.33 -4.27 -16.67
CA PHE A 154 -0.98 -4.92 -16.61
C PHE A 154 -1.30 -5.45 -15.22
N LEU A 155 -0.36 -6.14 -14.56
CA LEU A 155 -0.56 -6.70 -13.22
C LEU A 155 -0.87 -5.60 -12.19
N PHE A 156 0.06 -4.68 -11.99
CA PHE A 156 -0.07 -3.63 -10.97
C PHE A 156 -1.18 -2.63 -11.31
N GLY A 157 -1.38 -2.35 -12.60
CA GLY A 157 -2.49 -1.53 -13.07
C GLY A 157 -3.86 -2.16 -12.77
N THR A 158 -4.01 -3.47 -12.94
CA THR A 158 -5.23 -4.20 -12.61
C THR A 158 -5.50 -4.19 -11.10
N ILE A 159 -4.49 -4.44 -10.28
CA ILE A 159 -4.60 -4.40 -8.81
C ILE A 159 -5.01 -2.99 -8.35
N ASN A 160 -4.32 -1.95 -8.84
CA ASN A 160 -4.63 -0.56 -8.51
C ASN A 160 -6.02 -0.14 -9.00
N TYR A 161 -6.46 -0.60 -10.16
CA TYR A 161 -7.81 -0.35 -10.67
C TYR A 161 -8.88 -0.93 -9.73
N TYR A 162 -8.75 -2.20 -9.34
CA TYR A 162 -9.67 -2.81 -8.38
C TYR A 162 -9.68 -2.09 -7.05
N LEU A 163 -8.51 -1.78 -6.49
CA LEU A 163 -8.40 -1.05 -5.22
C LEU A 163 -9.06 0.33 -5.31
N SER A 164 -8.84 1.08 -6.39
CA SER A 164 -9.38 2.43 -6.55
C SER A 164 -10.91 2.46 -6.65
N LEU A 165 -11.50 1.42 -7.24
CA LEU A 165 -12.94 1.26 -7.45
C LEU A 165 -13.58 0.22 -6.52
N LYS A 166 -12.92 -0.12 -5.39
CA LYS A 166 -13.42 -1.15 -4.45
C LYS A 166 -14.92 -1.06 -4.19
N LYS A 167 -15.41 0.13 -3.84
CA LYS A 167 -16.84 0.34 -3.51
C LYS A 167 -17.81 0.06 -4.67
N SER A 168 -17.31 0.09 -5.92
CA SER A 168 -18.13 -0.22 -7.11
C SER A 168 -18.21 -1.73 -7.38
N PHE A 169 -17.22 -2.50 -6.93
CA PHE A 169 -17.14 -3.94 -7.17
C PHE A 169 -17.62 -4.80 -6.01
N VAL A 170 -17.48 -4.30 -4.77
CA VAL A 170 -17.89 -5.00 -3.56
C VAL A 170 -18.54 -4.03 -2.58
N GLN A 171 -19.72 -4.40 -2.06
CA GLN A 171 -20.38 -3.64 -1.01
C GLN A 171 -19.77 -3.96 0.36
N GLU A 172 -19.47 -5.24 0.60
CA GLU A 172 -18.84 -5.75 1.81
C GLU A 172 -17.72 -6.73 1.46
N GLY A 173 -16.71 -6.82 2.34
CA GLY A 173 -15.58 -7.73 2.17
C GLY A 173 -14.40 -7.15 1.40
N SER A 174 -13.55 -8.05 0.91
CA SER A 174 -12.29 -7.74 0.21
C SER A 174 -12.45 -7.83 -1.30
N ILE A 175 -12.02 -6.77 -2.01
CA ILE A 175 -11.93 -6.78 -3.48
C ILE A 175 -10.80 -7.69 -3.94
N ILE A 176 -9.68 -7.70 -3.20
CA ILE A 176 -8.54 -8.57 -3.51
C ILE A 176 -8.95 -10.02 -3.37
N ASN A 177 -9.62 -10.40 -2.28
CA ASN A 177 -10.10 -11.77 -2.12
C ASN A 177 -11.08 -12.20 -3.24
N LYS A 178 -11.95 -11.30 -3.66
CA LYS A 178 -12.92 -11.57 -4.75
C LYS A 178 -12.25 -11.90 -6.07
N PHE A 179 -11.13 -11.25 -6.41
CA PHE A 179 -10.45 -11.38 -7.69
C PHE A 179 -9.07 -12.06 -7.59
N HIS A 180 -8.71 -12.58 -6.41
CA HIS A 180 -7.41 -13.17 -6.10
C HIS A 180 -6.97 -14.20 -7.15
N ASP A 181 -7.73 -15.26 -7.31
CA ASP A 181 -7.39 -16.36 -8.21
C ASP A 181 -7.39 -15.93 -9.68
N GLN A 182 -8.30 -15.03 -10.05
CA GLN A 182 -8.38 -14.50 -11.41
C GLN A 182 -7.17 -13.65 -11.78
N ILE A 183 -6.68 -12.81 -10.84
CA ILE A 183 -5.46 -12.01 -11.04
C ILE A 183 -4.27 -12.94 -11.26
N ILE A 184 -4.13 -13.97 -10.42
CA ILE A 184 -3.04 -14.93 -10.51
C ILE A 184 -3.12 -15.70 -11.82
N ASP A 185 -4.27 -16.29 -12.14
CA ASP A 185 -4.47 -17.12 -13.33
C ASP A 185 -4.20 -16.35 -14.63
N ILE A 186 -4.71 -15.11 -14.72
CA ILE A 186 -4.49 -14.27 -15.91
C ILE A 186 -3.01 -13.90 -16.02
N PHE A 187 -2.38 -13.47 -14.92
CA PHE A 187 -0.97 -13.10 -14.95
C PHE A 187 -0.08 -14.28 -15.31
N MET A 188 -0.34 -15.47 -14.73
CA MET A 188 0.40 -16.67 -15.06
C MET A 188 0.25 -17.04 -16.55
N LYS A 189 -0.94 -16.91 -17.14
CA LYS A 189 -1.14 -17.12 -18.59
C LYS A 189 -0.37 -16.13 -19.48
N ILE A 190 -0.12 -14.91 -19.00
CA ILE A 190 0.69 -13.92 -19.73
C ILE A 190 2.16 -14.35 -19.79
N ILE A 191 2.67 -14.96 -18.73
CA ILE A 191 4.09 -15.31 -18.61
C ILE A 191 4.42 -16.77 -18.95
N GLN A 192 3.43 -17.66 -19.01
CA GLN A 192 3.61 -19.06 -19.37
C GLN A 192 3.96 -19.23 -20.86
N LYS A 193 4.66 -20.35 -21.17
CA LYS A 193 4.94 -20.78 -22.55
C LYS A 193 3.71 -21.40 -23.19
#